data_3f7de9538b63cbec326bfbda54848123
#
_entry.id   3f7de9538b63cbec326bfbda54848123
#
_cell.length_a   1.000
_cell.length_b   1.000
_cell.length_c   1.000
_cell.angle_alpha   90.00
_cell.angle_beta   90.00
_cell.angle_gamma   90.00
#
_symmetry.space_group_name_H-M   'P 1'
#
loop_
_entity.id
_entity.type
_entity.pdbx_description
1 polymer ?
#
loop_
_entity_poly.entity_id
_entity_poly.type
_entity_poly.pdbx_seq_one_letter_code
_entity_poly.pdbx_strand_id
1 'polypeptide(L)'
;MSIETTDSKQRDRARTSAAILAAATELFLESGYAAVPISLIAKQANVTKSLIHHHFGDKRGLWLAVKDAAVASYATQQKAVFSAIGTERYQGGIAASAAAYFSFLQKQPEIARMFALVSFDGEFEPGTTERELQTSGIAFVKSLQNSGAVRDDVEADMMMAAFASLIEHWFINRGRFAMLNDLEAGPALDARYFEVVLKILNNGVETS
;
A
#
# COMPACT_ATOMS: atom_id res chain seq x y z
N MET A 1 30.20 22.58 21.82
CA MET A 1 30.42 21.11 21.91
C MET A 1 29.14 20.27 22.07
N SER A 2 27.93 20.83 21.92
CA SER A 2 26.65 20.10 22.18
C SER A 2 25.87 19.67 20.94
N ILE A 3 26.25 20.06 19.74
CA ILE A 3 25.47 19.78 18.50
C ILE A 3 25.84 18.42 17.89
N GLU A 4 27.14 18.02 17.95
CA GLU A 4 27.57 16.73 17.38
C GLU A 4 27.06 15.49 18.10
N THR A 5 26.84 15.56 19.42
CA THR A 5 26.30 14.44 20.22
C THR A 5 24.83 14.19 19.98
N THR A 6 24.07 15.22 19.63
CA THR A 6 22.62 15.10 19.34
C THR A 6 22.39 14.43 17.98
N ASP A 7 23.17 14.80 16.97
CA ASP A 7 23.10 14.25 15.61
C ASP A 7 23.50 12.76 15.57
N SER A 8 24.55 12.37 16.31
CA SER A 8 24.95 10.96 16.44
C SER A 8 23.85 10.09 17.09
N LYS A 9 23.25 10.55 18.20
CA LYS A 9 22.16 9.84 18.86
C LYS A 9 20.92 9.70 17.98
N GLN A 10 20.62 10.72 17.18
CA GLN A 10 19.48 10.69 16.27
C GLN A 10 19.69 9.71 15.11
N ARG A 11 20.90 9.64 14.57
CA ARG A 11 21.29 8.65 13.54
C ARG A 11 21.25 7.23 14.07
N ASP A 12 21.75 6.98 15.28
CA ASP A 12 21.71 5.67 15.92
C ASP A 12 20.26 5.22 16.20
N ARG A 13 19.39 6.15 16.63
CA ARG A 13 17.98 5.89 16.82
C ARG A 13 17.28 5.54 15.49
N ALA A 14 17.54 6.27 14.42
CA ALA A 14 16.98 6.02 13.09
C ALA A 14 17.44 4.66 12.54
N ARG A 15 18.74 4.34 12.68
CA ARG A 15 19.29 3.04 12.27
C ARG A 15 18.64 1.87 13.02
N THR A 16 18.49 2.01 14.32
CA THR A 16 17.84 0.99 15.16
C THR A 16 16.38 0.80 14.79
N SER A 17 15.63 1.89 14.60
CA SER A 17 14.23 1.84 14.14
C SER A 17 14.10 1.14 12.80
N ALA A 18 14.97 1.45 11.84
CA ALA A 18 14.98 0.81 10.52
C ALA A 18 15.28 -0.69 10.60
N ALA A 19 16.23 -1.11 11.45
CA ALA A 19 16.55 -2.53 11.65
C ALA A 19 15.36 -3.30 12.26
N ILE A 20 14.67 -2.72 13.23
CA ILE A 20 13.49 -3.31 13.84
C ILE A 20 12.35 -3.44 12.81
N LEU A 21 12.09 -2.38 12.04
CA LEU A 21 11.06 -2.40 10.98
C LEU A 21 11.34 -3.45 9.93
N ALA A 22 12.59 -3.56 9.46
CA ALA A 22 12.97 -4.58 8.46
C ALA A 22 12.73 -6.00 8.98
N ALA A 23 13.21 -6.30 10.20
CA ALA A 23 13.00 -7.60 10.82
C ALA A 23 11.50 -7.92 11.06
N ALA A 24 10.72 -6.94 11.49
CA ALA A 24 9.29 -7.09 11.71
C ALA A 24 8.55 -7.32 10.39
N THR A 25 8.88 -6.58 9.34
CA THR A 25 8.27 -6.74 8.01
C THR A 25 8.49 -8.15 7.48
N GLU A 26 9.72 -8.65 7.50
CA GLU A 26 10.05 -9.99 7.04
C GLU A 26 9.25 -11.06 7.79
N LEU A 27 9.28 -11.02 9.13
CA LEU A 27 8.58 -12.00 9.96
C LEU A 27 7.06 -11.95 9.79
N PHE A 28 6.48 -10.75 9.73
CA PHE A 28 5.03 -10.61 9.54
C PHE A 28 4.58 -11.06 8.15
N LEU A 29 5.39 -10.88 7.11
CA LEU A 29 5.11 -11.38 5.76
C LEU A 29 5.20 -12.92 5.68
N GLU A 30 6.11 -13.52 6.43
CA GLU A 30 6.27 -14.97 6.44
C GLU A 30 5.18 -15.69 7.24
N SER A 31 4.89 -15.19 8.46
CA SER A 31 4.13 -15.94 9.47
C SER A 31 2.81 -15.29 9.87
N GLY A 32 2.50 -14.09 9.39
CA GLY A 32 1.34 -13.30 9.82
C GLY A 32 1.58 -12.55 11.14
N TYR A 33 0.76 -11.53 11.37
CA TYR A 33 0.88 -10.69 12.57
C TYR A 33 0.70 -11.49 13.86
N ALA A 34 -0.35 -12.32 13.94
CA ALA A 34 -0.71 -13.01 15.18
C ALA A 34 0.40 -13.95 15.69
N ALA A 35 1.04 -14.69 14.78
CA ALA A 35 2.00 -15.74 15.12
C ALA A 35 3.40 -15.22 15.54
N VAL A 36 3.75 -13.97 15.23
CA VAL A 36 5.09 -13.42 15.47
C VAL A 36 5.20 -12.75 16.83
N PRO A 37 5.97 -13.29 17.79
CA PRO A 37 6.19 -12.64 19.09
C PRO A 37 7.27 -11.55 18.99
N ILE A 38 7.16 -10.50 19.80
CA ILE A 38 8.16 -9.42 19.91
C ILE A 38 9.59 -9.95 20.19
N SER A 39 9.69 -11.07 20.92
CA SER A 39 10.99 -11.70 21.21
C SER A 39 11.73 -12.20 19.96
N LEU A 40 10.99 -12.67 18.98
CA LEU A 40 11.55 -13.14 17.72
C LEU A 40 12.06 -11.95 16.90
N ILE A 41 11.27 -10.87 16.84
CA ILE A 41 11.67 -9.62 16.16
C ILE A 41 12.92 -9.04 16.83
N ALA A 42 12.96 -8.98 18.15
CA ALA A 42 14.12 -8.48 18.89
C ALA A 42 15.38 -9.28 18.58
N LYS A 43 15.27 -10.62 18.52
CA LYS A 43 16.38 -11.51 18.15
C LYS A 43 16.86 -11.24 16.73
N GLN A 44 15.96 -11.15 15.76
CA GLN A 44 16.31 -10.94 14.36
C GLN A 44 16.90 -9.55 14.10
N ALA A 45 16.38 -8.50 14.75
CA ALA A 45 16.91 -7.14 14.69
C ALA A 45 18.19 -6.93 15.52
N ASN A 46 18.62 -7.93 16.27
CA ASN A 46 19.75 -7.85 17.22
C ASN A 46 19.60 -6.69 18.23
N VAL A 47 18.42 -6.57 18.82
CA VAL A 47 18.09 -5.57 19.85
C VAL A 47 17.40 -6.20 21.05
N THR A 48 17.23 -5.43 22.13
CA THR A 48 16.41 -5.86 23.26
C THR A 48 14.93 -5.61 23.03
N LYS A 49 14.04 -6.39 23.66
CA LYS A 49 12.59 -6.13 23.65
C LYS A 49 12.25 -4.73 24.16
N SER A 50 12.94 -4.28 25.21
CA SER A 50 12.76 -2.94 25.76
C SER A 50 13.01 -1.84 24.74
N LEU A 51 13.98 -2.04 23.82
CA LEU A 51 14.27 -1.09 22.77
C LEU A 51 13.15 -1.03 21.72
N ILE A 52 12.51 -2.17 21.40
CA ILE A 52 11.33 -2.19 20.53
C ILE A 52 10.18 -1.41 21.18
N HIS A 53 9.91 -1.69 22.48
CA HIS A 53 8.88 -0.94 23.22
C HIS A 53 9.18 0.55 23.31
N HIS A 54 10.44 0.94 23.45
CA HIS A 54 10.84 2.35 23.45
C HIS A 54 10.58 3.05 22.10
N HIS A 55 10.77 2.35 20.97
CA HIS A 55 10.59 2.92 19.62
C HIS A 55 9.13 2.90 19.16
N PHE A 56 8.39 1.84 19.47
CA PHE A 56 7.10 1.55 18.83
C PHE A 56 5.95 1.36 19.84
N GLY A 57 6.22 1.42 21.15
CA GLY A 57 5.24 1.20 22.21
C GLY A 57 4.97 -0.28 22.45
N ASP A 58 4.25 -0.91 21.55
CA ASP A 58 3.88 -2.32 21.64
C ASP A 58 3.93 -3.03 20.26
N LYS A 59 3.47 -4.28 20.19
CA LYS A 59 3.42 -5.04 18.94
C LYS A 59 2.50 -4.39 17.92
N ARG A 60 1.39 -3.78 18.36
CA ARG A 60 0.42 -3.10 17.50
C ARG A 60 1.04 -1.83 16.92
N GLY A 61 1.70 -1.00 17.73
CA GLY A 61 2.41 0.19 17.25
C GLY A 61 3.51 -0.15 16.25
N LEU A 62 4.25 -1.24 16.47
CA LEU A 62 5.23 -1.74 15.50
C LEU A 62 4.55 -2.19 14.19
N TRP A 63 3.42 -2.88 14.28
CA TRP A 63 2.66 -3.33 13.12
C TRP A 63 2.13 -2.16 12.28
N LEU A 64 1.56 -1.13 12.92
CA LEU A 64 1.12 0.08 12.24
C LEU A 64 2.29 0.78 11.52
N ALA A 65 3.46 0.84 12.17
CA ALA A 65 4.66 1.41 11.56
C ALA A 65 5.16 0.59 10.36
N VAL A 66 5.05 -0.74 10.39
CA VAL A 66 5.36 -1.61 9.25
C VAL A 66 4.41 -1.32 8.08
N LYS A 67 3.10 -1.22 8.34
CA LYS A 67 2.11 -0.87 7.30
C LYS A 67 2.38 0.50 6.70
N ASP A 68 2.62 1.52 7.52
CA ASP A 68 2.93 2.87 7.06
C ASP A 68 4.21 2.90 6.20
N ALA A 69 5.26 2.19 6.62
CA ALA A 69 6.50 2.09 5.84
C ALA A 69 6.29 1.39 4.49
N ALA A 70 5.48 0.34 4.46
CA ALA A 70 5.17 -0.41 3.25
C ALA A 70 4.49 0.45 2.19
N VAL A 71 3.58 1.33 2.58
CA VAL A 71 2.82 2.17 1.64
C VAL A 71 3.42 3.55 1.40
N ALA A 72 4.46 3.94 2.12
CA ALA A 72 5.01 5.30 2.06
C ALA A 72 5.49 5.72 0.67
N SER A 73 6.18 4.82 -0.05
CA SER A 73 6.66 5.09 -1.42
C SER A 73 5.51 5.25 -2.40
N TYR A 74 4.49 4.41 -2.29
CA TYR A 74 3.27 4.50 -3.08
C TYR A 74 2.50 5.78 -2.75
N ALA A 75 2.36 6.13 -1.48
CA ALA A 75 1.69 7.36 -1.05
C ALA A 75 2.31 8.61 -1.68
N THR A 76 3.64 8.66 -1.77
CA THR A 76 4.35 9.76 -2.41
C THR A 76 4.04 9.83 -3.91
N GLN A 77 4.08 8.70 -4.62
CA GLN A 77 3.73 8.65 -6.05
C GLN A 77 2.28 9.04 -6.29
N GLN A 78 1.37 8.53 -5.47
CA GLN A 78 -0.06 8.77 -5.63
C GLN A 78 -0.43 10.23 -5.34
N LYS A 79 0.16 10.85 -4.31
CA LYS A 79 -0.02 12.29 -4.04
C LYS A 79 0.45 13.14 -5.22
N ALA A 80 1.53 12.75 -5.90
CA ALA A 80 1.98 13.43 -7.11
C ALA A 80 0.96 13.31 -8.26
N VAL A 81 0.38 12.11 -8.47
CA VAL A 81 -0.70 11.91 -9.45
C VAL A 81 -1.90 12.80 -9.11
N PHE A 82 -2.37 12.81 -7.87
CA PHE A 82 -3.50 13.63 -7.45
C PHE A 82 -3.24 15.14 -7.60
N SER A 83 -2.01 15.59 -7.38
CA SER A 83 -1.64 17.01 -7.51
C SER A 83 -1.47 17.48 -8.95
N ALA A 84 -1.06 16.61 -9.85
CA ALA A 84 -0.85 16.96 -11.28
C ALA A 84 -2.16 17.25 -12.02
N ILE A 85 -3.30 16.83 -11.48
CA ILE A 85 -4.62 16.86 -12.11
C ILE A 85 -5.37 18.18 -11.88
N GLY A 86 -4.84 19.10 -11.09
CA GLY A 86 -5.53 20.33 -10.64
C GLY A 86 -5.72 21.43 -11.69
N THR A 87 -5.35 21.28 -12.97
CA THR A 87 -5.29 22.42 -13.90
C THR A 87 -5.95 22.26 -15.25
N GLU A 88 -6.30 21.05 -15.71
CA GLU A 88 -7.00 20.84 -16.98
C GLU A 88 -7.95 19.62 -16.88
N ARG A 89 -8.98 19.54 -17.75
CA ARG A 89 -9.85 18.38 -17.93
C ARG A 89 -8.98 17.14 -18.15
N TYR A 90 -8.62 16.45 -17.07
CA TYR A 90 -7.75 15.28 -17.14
C TYR A 90 -8.59 14.03 -17.43
N GLN A 91 -8.83 13.79 -18.72
CA GLN A 91 -9.26 12.47 -19.19
C GLN A 91 -8.16 11.46 -18.84
N GLY A 92 -8.48 10.41 -18.13
CA GLY A 92 -7.51 9.38 -17.72
C GLY A 92 -6.93 9.50 -16.32
N GLY A 93 -7.42 10.40 -15.46
CA GLY A 93 -6.91 10.55 -14.10
C GLY A 93 -7.06 9.30 -13.23
N ILE A 94 -8.19 8.59 -13.36
CA ILE A 94 -8.41 7.33 -12.67
C ILE A 94 -7.48 6.24 -13.23
N ALA A 95 -7.32 6.18 -14.55
CA ALA A 95 -6.41 5.23 -15.19
C ALA A 95 -4.95 5.45 -14.74
N ALA A 96 -4.50 6.71 -14.63
CA ALA A 96 -3.17 7.04 -14.12
C ALA A 96 -2.98 6.62 -12.65
N SER A 97 -4.00 6.85 -11.80
CA SER A 97 -4.00 6.42 -10.41
C SER A 97 -3.96 4.89 -10.29
N ALA A 98 -4.79 4.19 -11.07
CA ALA A 98 -4.79 2.73 -11.13
C ALA A 98 -3.44 2.17 -11.62
N ALA A 99 -2.82 2.81 -12.64
CA ALA A 99 -1.51 2.42 -13.15
C ALA A 99 -0.40 2.58 -12.09
N ALA A 100 -0.43 3.66 -11.31
CA ALA A 100 0.51 3.85 -10.21
C ALA A 100 0.38 2.76 -9.15
N TYR A 101 -0.86 2.41 -8.78
CA TYR A 101 -1.11 1.35 -7.79
C TYR A 101 -0.73 -0.03 -8.33
N PHE A 102 -1.11 -0.34 -9.55
CA PHE A 102 -0.73 -1.59 -10.20
C PHE A 102 0.79 -1.76 -10.28
N SER A 103 1.51 -0.73 -10.75
CA SER A 103 2.97 -0.72 -10.83
C SER A 103 3.64 -0.87 -9.47
N PHE A 104 3.06 -0.29 -8.43
CA PHE A 104 3.54 -0.44 -7.06
C PHE A 104 3.45 -1.90 -6.59
N LEU A 105 2.28 -2.54 -6.71
CA LEU A 105 2.09 -3.93 -6.31
C LEU A 105 2.82 -4.92 -7.23
N GLN A 106 3.03 -4.58 -8.51
CA GLN A 106 3.84 -5.39 -9.42
C GLN A 106 5.31 -5.46 -8.97
N LYS A 107 5.84 -4.35 -8.46
CA LYS A 107 7.22 -4.27 -7.94
C LYS A 107 7.37 -4.85 -6.53
N GLN A 108 6.30 -4.85 -5.75
CA GLN A 108 6.28 -5.26 -4.34
C GLN A 108 5.03 -6.13 -4.06
N PRO A 109 4.93 -7.32 -4.69
CA PRO A 109 3.75 -8.19 -4.57
C PRO A 109 3.53 -8.71 -3.14
N GLU A 110 4.57 -8.71 -2.31
CA GLU A 110 4.50 -9.04 -0.89
C GLU A 110 3.58 -8.11 -0.10
N ILE A 111 3.40 -6.87 -0.55
CA ILE A 111 2.49 -5.91 0.10
C ILE A 111 1.02 -6.31 -0.11
N ALA A 112 0.65 -6.79 -1.31
CA ALA A 112 -0.69 -7.33 -1.53
C ALA A 112 -0.96 -8.53 -0.62
N ARG A 113 0.04 -9.41 -0.43
CA ARG A 113 -0.05 -10.53 0.52
C ARG A 113 -0.19 -10.05 1.95
N MET A 114 0.54 -9.00 2.34
CA MET A 114 0.42 -8.41 3.68
C MET A 114 -1.00 -7.89 3.94
N PHE A 115 -1.61 -7.18 2.99
CA PHE A 115 -2.99 -6.71 3.12
C PHE A 115 -3.98 -7.87 3.23
N ALA A 116 -3.79 -8.95 2.47
CA ALA A 116 -4.62 -10.15 2.59
C ALA A 116 -4.50 -10.78 3.99
N LEU A 117 -3.29 -10.92 4.53
CA LEU A 117 -3.08 -11.47 5.88
C LEU A 117 -3.72 -10.63 6.98
N VAL A 118 -3.66 -9.30 6.87
CA VAL A 118 -4.38 -8.38 7.77
C VAL A 118 -5.87 -8.68 7.80
N SER A 119 -6.47 -8.89 6.62
CA SER A 119 -7.89 -9.17 6.51
C SER A 119 -8.27 -10.51 7.17
N PHE A 120 -7.41 -11.51 7.11
CA PHE A 120 -7.65 -12.80 7.76
C PHE A 120 -7.42 -12.77 9.28
N ASP A 121 -6.46 -11.99 9.75
CA ASP A 121 -6.15 -11.86 11.19
C ASP A 121 -7.16 -10.97 11.94
N GLY A 122 -8.07 -10.28 11.24
CA GLY A 122 -9.04 -9.36 11.82
C GLY A 122 -8.46 -8.04 12.32
N GLU A 123 -7.21 -7.75 11.99
CA GLU A 123 -6.47 -6.55 12.39
C GLU A 123 -6.70 -5.39 11.40
N PHE A 124 -7.94 -4.91 11.33
CA PHE A 124 -8.39 -3.92 10.36
C PHE A 124 -8.00 -2.46 10.68
N GLU A 125 -7.15 -2.21 11.65
CA GLU A 125 -6.78 -0.82 11.95
C GLU A 125 -5.88 -0.26 10.83
N PRO A 126 -6.36 0.75 10.08
CA PRO A 126 -5.54 1.39 9.05
C PRO A 126 -4.46 2.25 9.69
N GLY A 127 -3.27 2.26 9.09
CA GLY A 127 -2.18 3.17 9.44
C GLY A 127 -2.52 4.63 9.09
N THR A 128 -1.66 5.55 9.52
CA THR A 128 -1.84 6.99 9.26
C THR A 128 -1.74 7.29 7.77
N THR A 129 -0.73 6.75 7.10
CA THR A 129 -0.48 6.92 5.66
C THR A 129 -1.63 6.35 4.82
N GLU A 130 -2.17 5.20 5.21
CA GLU A 130 -3.29 4.56 4.55
C GLU A 130 -4.58 5.42 4.64
N ARG A 131 -4.88 5.98 5.84
CA ARG A 131 -6.01 6.91 6.01
C ARG A 131 -5.87 8.19 5.17
N GLU A 132 -4.67 8.76 5.11
CA GLU A 132 -4.39 9.94 4.29
C GLU A 132 -4.57 9.65 2.79
N LEU A 133 -4.10 8.50 2.33
CA LEU A 133 -4.29 8.05 0.95
C LEU A 133 -5.76 7.88 0.61
N GLN A 134 -6.52 7.20 1.47
CA GLN A 134 -7.96 7.01 1.29
C GLN A 134 -8.68 8.36 1.20
N THR A 135 -8.41 9.28 2.14
CA THR A 135 -9.04 10.60 2.16
C THR A 135 -8.70 11.41 0.91
N SER A 136 -7.42 11.42 0.52
CA SER A 136 -6.96 12.14 -0.67
C SER A 136 -7.52 11.55 -1.95
N GLY A 137 -7.62 10.23 -2.03
CA GLY A 137 -8.18 9.52 -3.18
C GLY A 137 -9.67 9.78 -3.36
N ILE A 138 -10.46 9.74 -2.27
CA ILE A 138 -11.89 10.09 -2.31
C ILE A 138 -12.08 11.54 -2.78
N ALA A 139 -11.28 12.47 -2.25
CA ALA A 139 -11.33 13.87 -2.68
C ALA A 139 -10.99 14.03 -4.16
N PHE A 140 -10.01 13.27 -4.63
CA PHE A 140 -9.62 13.23 -6.04
C PHE A 140 -10.76 12.72 -6.95
N VAL A 141 -11.37 11.56 -6.63
CA VAL A 141 -12.51 11.04 -7.41
C VAL A 141 -13.67 12.03 -7.42
N LYS A 142 -14.01 12.62 -6.27
CA LYS A 142 -15.04 13.67 -6.19
C LYS A 142 -14.74 14.88 -7.06
N SER A 143 -13.48 15.29 -7.18
CA SER A 143 -13.11 16.40 -8.06
C SER A 143 -13.33 16.06 -9.53
N LEU A 144 -13.08 14.82 -9.95
CA LEU A 144 -13.35 14.33 -11.29
C LEU A 144 -14.87 14.21 -11.57
N GLN A 145 -15.64 13.76 -10.60
CA GLN A 145 -17.11 13.74 -10.68
C GLN A 145 -17.69 15.15 -10.84
N ASN A 146 -17.24 16.10 -10.02
CA ASN A 146 -17.65 17.51 -10.11
C ASN A 146 -17.30 18.18 -11.44
N SER A 147 -16.21 17.74 -12.10
CA SER A 147 -15.83 18.24 -13.42
C SER A 147 -16.58 17.55 -14.57
N GLY A 148 -17.36 16.52 -14.28
CA GLY A 148 -18.05 15.70 -15.28
C GLY A 148 -17.11 14.76 -16.06
N ALA A 149 -15.86 14.56 -15.61
CA ALA A 149 -14.93 13.63 -16.24
C ALA A 149 -15.22 12.16 -15.85
N VAL A 150 -15.87 11.96 -14.72
CA VAL A 150 -16.22 10.66 -14.15
C VAL A 150 -17.69 10.69 -13.73
N ARG A 151 -18.39 9.56 -13.91
CA ARG A 151 -19.79 9.40 -13.50
C ARG A 151 -19.97 9.67 -12.02
N ASP A 152 -21.06 10.30 -11.64
CA ASP A 152 -21.38 10.72 -10.28
C ASP A 152 -22.50 9.90 -9.62
N ASP A 153 -23.07 8.93 -10.35
CA ASP A 153 -24.07 8.00 -9.85
C ASP A 153 -23.49 6.82 -9.05
N VAL A 154 -22.16 6.76 -8.88
CA VAL A 154 -21.43 5.82 -8.01
C VAL A 154 -20.68 6.59 -6.95
N GLU A 155 -20.81 6.19 -5.68
CA GLU A 155 -20.10 6.81 -4.56
C GLU A 155 -18.57 6.69 -4.74
N ALA A 156 -17.86 7.79 -4.51
CA ALA A 156 -16.42 7.90 -4.77
C ALA A 156 -15.58 6.89 -3.96
N ASP A 157 -15.97 6.62 -2.72
CA ASP A 157 -15.32 5.63 -1.84
C ASP A 157 -15.57 4.20 -2.32
N MET A 158 -16.78 3.87 -2.76
CA MET A 158 -17.11 2.57 -3.34
C MET A 158 -16.38 2.34 -4.66
N MET A 159 -16.25 3.38 -5.49
CA MET A 159 -15.48 3.32 -6.72
C MET A 159 -14.00 3.01 -6.43
N MET A 160 -13.41 3.71 -5.46
CA MET A 160 -12.03 3.44 -5.03
C MET A 160 -11.85 2.03 -4.48
N ALA A 161 -12.76 1.56 -3.63
CA ALA A 161 -12.72 0.22 -3.05
C ALA A 161 -12.79 -0.85 -4.15
N ALA A 162 -13.67 -0.69 -5.15
CA ALA A 162 -13.78 -1.60 -6.29
C ALA A 162 -12.46 -1.71 -7.07
N PHE A 163 -11.80 -0.57 -7.35
CA PHE A 163 -10.53 -0.59 -8.09
C PHE A 163 -9.38 -1.17 -7.31
N ALA A 164 -9.24 -0.79 -6.04
CA ALA A 164 -8.23 -1.37 -5.16
C ALA A 164 -8.39 -2.89 -5.10
N SER A 165 -9.63 -3.37 -4.90
CA SER A 165 -9.93 -4.79 -4.83
C SER A 165 -9.60 -5.55 -6.12
N LEU A 166 -9.88 -5.00 -7.30
CA LEU A 166 -9.51 -5.62 -8.57
C LEU A 166 -8.00 -5.82 -8.69
N ILE A 167 -7.24 -4.79 -8.33
CA ILE A 167 -5.77 -4.80 -8.46
C ILE A 167 -5.15 -5.71 -7.38
N GLU A 168 -5.55 -5.57 -6.13
CA GLU A 168 -5.02 -6.39 -5.02
C GLU A 168 -5.32 -7.87 -5.22
N HIS A 169 -6.57 -8.19 -5.55
CA HIS A 169 -6.99 -9.58 -5.77
C HIS A 169 -6.18 -10.26 -6.88
N TRP A 170 -5.80 -9.52 -7.92
CA TRP A 170 -4.94 -10.04 -8.97
C TRP A 170 -3.59 -10.50 -8.41
N PHE A 171 -2.88 -9.63 -7.68
CA PHE A 171 -1.56 -9.97 -7.14
C PHE A 171 -1.59 -11.10 -6.10
N ILE A 172 -2.70 -11.26 -5.39
CA ILE A 172 -2.91 -12.38 -4.46
C ILE A 172 -3.14 -13.69 -5.21
N ASN A 173 -3.90 -13.68 -6.32
CA ASN A 173 -4.42 -14.89 -6.96
C ASN A 173 -3.83 -15.19 -8.34
N ARG A 174 -2.95 -14.35 -8.91
CA ARG A 174 -2.42 -14.52 -10.28
C ARG A 174 -1.71 -15.86 -10.50
N GLY A 175 -1.02 -16.37 -9.49
CA GLY A 175 -0.38 -17.69 -9.57
C GLY A 175 -1.39 -18.82 -9.74
N ARG A 176 -2.49 -18.79 -8.96
CA ARG A 176 -3.58 -19.76 -9.10
C ARG A 176 -4.27 -19.62 -10.46
N PHE A 177 -4.53 -18.39 -10.90
CA PHE A 177 -5.12 -18.12 -12.20
C PHE A 177 -4.25 -18.68 -13.33
N ALA A 178 -2.94 -18.45 -13.28
CA ALA A 178 -1.99 -18.95 -14.26
C ALA A 178 -2.00 -20.48 -14.33
N MET A 179 -1.95 -21.15 -13.18
CA MET A 179 -2.03 -22.61 -13.09
C MET A 179 -3.30 -23.20 -13.69
N LEU A 180 -4.46 -22.58 -13.40
CA LEU A 180 -5.76 -23.05 -13.90
C LEU A 180 -5.96 -22.87 -15.40
N ASN A 181 -5.14 -22.04 -16.04
CA ASN A 181 -5.24 -21.71 -17.47
C ASN A 181 -3.99 -22.11 -18.27
N ASP A 182 -3.10 -22.91 -17.70
CA ASP A 182 -1.84 -23.33 -18.30
C ASP A 182 -1.00 -22.14 -18.81
N LEU A 183 -0.93 -21.08 -18.01
CA LEU A 183 -0.19 -19.85 -18.29
C LEU A 183 1.00 -19.70 -17.34
N GLU A 184 1.98 -18.92 -17.75
CA GLU A 184 3.08 -18.48 -16.88
C GLU A 184 2.71 -17.21 -16.13
N ALA A 185 2.82 -17.25 -14.79
CA ALA A 185 2.64 -16.06 -13.96
C ALA A 185 3.86 -15.14 -14.09
N GLY A 186 3.63 -13.88 -14.49
CA GLY A 186 4.72 -12.92 -14.67
C GLY A 186 4.25 -11.60 -15.29
N PRO A 187 5.21 -10.70 -15.61
CA PRO A 187 4.88 -9.36 -16.09
C PRO A 187 4.01 -9.32 -17.35
N ALA A 188 4.15 -10.29 -18.26
CA ALA A 188 3.34 -10.34 -19.48
C ALA A 188 1.86 -10.65 -19.17
N LEU A 189 1.61 -11.57 -18.23
CA LEU A 189 0.25 -11.86 -17.78
C LEU A 189 -0.33 -10.70 -16.97
N ASP A 190 0.48 -10.05 -16.14
CA ASP A 190 0.10 -8.85 -15.40
C ASP A 190 -0.34 -7.74 -16.34
N ALA A 191 0.40 -7.48 -17.42
CA ALA A 191 0.05 -6.45 -18.43
C ALA A 191 -1.30 -6.75 -19.12
N ARG A 192 -1.53 -8.01 -19.51
CA ARG A 192 -2.81 -8.45 -20.10
C ARG A 192 -3.99 -8.22 -19.15
N TYR A 193 -3.82 -8.54 -17.87
CA TYR A 193 -4.86 -8.29 -16.87
C TYR A 193 -5.12 -6.79 -16.70
N PHE A 194 -4.05 -5.99 -16.61
CA PHE A 194 -4.18 -4.55 -16.41
C PHE A 194 -4.86 -3.85 -17.60
N GLU A 195 -4.64 -4.30 -18.84
CA GLU A 195 -5.41 -3.83 -19.99
C GLU A 195 -6.92 -4.06 -19.84
N VAL A 196 -7.32 -5.19 -19.25
CA VAL A 196 -8.74 -5.46 -18.97
C VAL A 196 -9.26 -4.51 -17.88
N VAL A 197 -8.49 -4.28 -16.83
CA VAL A 197 -8.84 -3.31 -15.78
C VAL A 197 -9.03 -1.91 -16.38
N LEU A 198 -8.10 -1.45 -17.24
CA LEU A 198 -8.22 -0.16 -17.90
C LEU A 198 -9.45 -0.06 -18.81
N LYS A 199 -9.80 -1.13 -19.53
CA LYS A 199 -11.03 -1.16 -20.36
C LYS A 199 -12.29 -1.06 -19.50
N ILE A 200 -12.32 -1.75 -18.35
CA ILE A 200 -13.43 -1.65 -17.40
C ILE A 200 -13.53 -0.22 -16.85
N LEU A 201 -12.39 0.40 -16.51
CA LEU A 201 -12.31 1.77 -16.03
C LEU A 201 -12.84 2.77 -17.06
N ASN A 202 -12.28 2.75 -18.26
CA ASN A 202 -12.62 3.72 -19.29
C ASN A 202 -14.08 3.60 -19.79
N ASN A 203 -14.60 2.38 -19.89
CA ASN A 203 -15.97 2.16 -20.38
C ASN A 203 -17.04 2.19 -19.26
N GLY A 204 -16.66 1.99 -18.02
CA GLY A 204 -17.59 1.90 -16.88
C GLY A 204 -17.61 3.14 -16.00
N VAL A 205 -16.63 4.03 -16.11
CA VAL A 205 -16.42 5.11 -15.14
C VAL A 205 -16.26 6.47 -15.81
N GLU A 206 -15.51 6.57 -16.93
CA GLU A 206 -15.36 7.82 -17.64
C GLU A 206 -16.64 8.16 -18.44
N THR A 207 -17.03 9.40 -18.39
CA THR A 207 -18.14 9.93 -19.23
C THR A 207 -17.62 10.22 -20.64
N SER A 208 -18.41 9.85 -21.62
CA SER A 208 -18.10 10.07 -23.05
C SER A 208 -18.01 11.55 -23.41
#